data_e9f2da07b27a8bd7084a1dbf3c2477e3
#
_entry.id   e9f2da07b27a8bd7084a1dbf3c2477e3
#
_cell.length_a   1.000
_cell.length_b   1.000
_cell.length_c   1.000
_cell.angle_alpha   90.00
_cell.angle_beta   90.00
_cell.angle_gamma   90.00
#
_symmetry.space_group_name_H-M   'P 1'
#
loop_
_entity.id
_entity.type
_entity.pdbx_description
1 polymer ?
#
loop_
_entity_poly.entity_id
_entity_poly.type
_entity_poly.pdbx_seq_one_letter_code
_entity_poly.pdbx_strand_id
1 'polypeptide(L)'
;MPIINYIGRNMKTYDVSLHQHDYWEIIYCTNGNGTIKTQNGQNIQYAKNQVVIIPPKTQHTNTSQNGFKNIHMTVANWNPAFKNAVLINDNEKCDLFSVLNMCLRYFNTEDMGHSDIIMSFTELILSMLMAFGDSLQASHHIEAIANIILENFSDPQFDLEDVYAQFDLSKDYIRRQFIKEKGISPLQFLSNTRVSFAQKLLLSKDVNNYKIYEIAEMCGFTDQLYFSRVFKKITGVSPKEFTESPKIKNYNSDN
;
A
#
# COMPACT_ATOMS: atom_id res chain seq x y z
N MET A 1 -20.60 -18.83 12.87
CA MET A 1 -19.91 -19.04 11.58
C MET A 1 -20.41 -18.02 10.57
N PRO A 2 -19.58 -17.46 9.71
CA PRO A 2 -20.00 -16.63 8.58
C PRO A 2 -20.83 -17.46 7.58
N ILE A 3 -21.84 -16.83 6.98
CA ILE A 3 -22.77 -17.49 6.05
C ILE A 3 -22.95 -16.59 4.84
N ILE A 4 -22.77 -17.13 3.64
CA ILE A 4 -23.16 -16.45 2.39
C ILE A 4 -24.68 -16.47 2.31
N ASN A 5 -25.30 -15.28 2.34
CA ASN A 5 -26.74 -15.15 2.11
C ASN A 5 -27.07 -15.11 0.63
N TYR A 6 -26.18 -14.53 -0.16
CA TYR A 6 -26.35 -14.38 -1.60
C TYR A 6 -24.99 -14.29 -2.28
N ILE A 7 -24.86 -14.89 -3.45
CA ILE A 7 -23.77 -14.62 -4.40
C ILE A 7 -24.35 -14.63 -5.81
N GLY A 8 -24.02 -13.60 -6.60
CA GLY A 8 -24.55 -13.44 -7.95
C GLY A 8 -23.57 -12.71 -8.87
N ARG A 9 -23.87 -12.76 -10.17
CA ARG A 9 -23.11 -12.03 -11.19
C ARG A 9 -24.01 -11.00 -11.83
N ASN A 10 -23.57 -9.75 -11.82
CA ASN A 10 -24.29 -8.67 -12.50
C ASN A 10 -23.84 -8.53 -13.95
N MET A 11 -24.84 -8.26 -14.80
CA MET A 11 -24.63 -7.79 -16.16
C MET A 11 -23.98 -6.40 -16.13
N LYS A 12 -23.61 -5.85 -17.29
CA LYS A 12 -23.03 -4.51 -17.35
C LYS A 12 -24.00 -3.47 -16.76
N THR A 13 -23.56 -2.86 -15.67
CA THR A 13 -24.34 -1.90 -14.88
C THR A 13 -23.62 -0.54 -14.89
N TYR A 14 -24.35 0.55 -14.83
CA TYR A 14 -23.81 1.92 -14.83
C TYR A 14 -24.09 2.65 -13.53
N ASP A 15 -25.20 2.34 -12.89
CA ASP A 15 -25.65 3.00 -11.67
C ASP A 15 -26.38 2.03 -10.75
N VAL A 16 -26.05 2.09 -9.47
CA VAL A 16 -26.79 1.47 -8.38
C VAL A 16 -27.13 2.59 -7.41
N SER A 17 -28.44 2.85 -7.26
CA SER A 17 -28.97 3.92 -6.42
C SER A 17 -28.59 3.73 -4.95
N LEU A 18 -28.75 4.80 -4.16
CA LEU A 18 -28.46 4.80 -2.73
C LEU A 18 -29.28 3.72 -2.01
N HIS A 19 -28.58 2.83 -1.32
CA HIS A 19 -29.16 1.75 -0.52
C HIS A 19 -28.25 1.37 0.66
N GLN A 20 -28.75 0.49 1.51
CA GLN A 20 -28.00 -0.14 2.62
C GLN A 20 -28.57 -1.53 2.88
N HIS A 21 -27.81 -2.36 3.57
CA HIS A 21 -28.24 -3.70 4.01
C HIS A 21 -27.57 -4.08 5.34
N ASP A 22 -28.08 -5.12 6.00
CA ASP A 22 -27.61 -5.59 7.30
C ASP A 22 -26.45 -6.58 7.24
N TYR A 23 -25.91 -6.82 6.06
CA TYR A 23 -24.85 -7.80 5.79
C TYR A 23 -23.61 -7.12 5.25
N TRP A 24 -22.46 -7.79 5.35
CA TRP A 24 -21.27 -7.43 4.60
C TRP A 24 -21.53 -7.63 3.11
N GLU A 25 -21.19 -6.65 2.31
CA GLU A 25 -21.20 -6.78 0.87
C GLU A 25 -19.78 -6.81 0.33
N ILE A 26 -19.54 -7.75 -0.59
CA ILE A 26 -18.26 -7.98 -1.25
C ILE A 26 -18.51 -7.89 -2.74
N ILE A 27 -17.93 -6.89 -3.39
CA ILE A 27 -18.09 -6.59 -4.81
C ILE A 27 -16.77 -6.84 -5.53
N TYR A 28 -16.67 -7.94 -6.26
CA TYR A 28 -15.49 -8.23 -7.11
C TYR A 28 -15.73 -7.69 -8.52
N CYS A 29 -14.94 -6.71 -8.97
CA CYS A 29 -15.03 -6.17 -10.32
C CYS A 29 -14.39 -7.12 -11.34
N THR A 30 -15.21 -7.69 -12.22
CA THR A 30 -14.75 -8.61 -13.27
C THR A 30 -14.38 -7.90 -14.57
N ASN A 31 -14.99 -6.72 -14.81
CA ASN A 31 -14.72 -5.89 -16.00
C ASN A 31 -15.20 -4.46 -15.78
N GLY A 32 -14.50 -3.49 -16.38
CA GLY A 32 -14.81 -2.07 -16.28
C GLY A 32 -14.23 -1.45 -15.00
N ASN A 33 -14.85 -0.35 -14.56
CA ASN A 33 -14.48 0.38 -13.35
C ASN A 33 -15.73 1.05 -12.77
N GLY A 34 -15.64 1.49 -11.53
CA GLY A 34 -16.73 2.22 -10.88
C GLY A 34 -16.24 3.02 -9.68
N THR A 35 -17.19 3.72 -9.07
CA THR A 35 -16.96 4.51 -7.87
C THR A 35 -18.06 4.24 -6.86
N ILE A 36 -17.68 3.77 -5.68
CA ILE A 36 -18.57 3.64 -4.54
C ILE A 36 -18.42 4.89 -3.68
N LYS A 37 -19.57 5.54 -3.43
CA LYS A 37 -19.67 6.67 -2.50
C LYS A 37 -20.48 6.26 -1.29
N THR A 38 -19.95 6.45 -0.11
CA THR A 38 -20.61 6.11 1.15
C THR A 38 -21.10 7.37 1.86
N GLN A 39 -22.11 7.25 2.72
CA GLN A 39 -22.66 8.38 3.47
C GLN A 39 -21.62 9.02 4.43
N ASN A 40 -20.65 8.26 4.93
CA ASN A 40 -19.57 8.77 5.77
C ASN A 40 -18.46 9.51 5.00
N GLY A 41 -18.68 9.79 3.70
CA GLY A 41 -17.78 10.59 2.87
C GLY A 41 -16.67 9.82 2.16
N GLN A 42 -16.61 8.49 2.26
CA GLN A 42 -15.64 7.72 1.48
C GLN A 42 -16.01 7.74 -0.02
N ASN A 43 -14.98 7.85 -0.86
CA ASN A 43 -15.09 7.80 -2.32
C ASN A 43 -14.06 6.79 -2.84
N ILE A 44 -14.51 5.56 -3.11
CA ILE A 44 -13.66 4.43 -3.46
C ILE A 44 -13.77 4.18 -4.96
N GLN A 45 -12.73 4.49 -5.69
CA GLN A 45 -12.59 4.12 -7.10
C GLN A 45 -12.04 2.70 -7.19
N TYR A 46 -12.66 1.88 -8.02
CA TYR A 46 -12.24 0.50 -8.24
C TYR A 46 -12.25 0.15 -9.72
N ALA A 47 -11.47 -0.85 -10.09
CA ALA A 47 -11.31 -1.36 -11.44
C ALA A 47 -11.32 -2.89 -11.47
N LYS A 48 -11.15 -3.46 -12.66
CA LYS A 48 -11.04 -4.91 -12.86
C LYS A 48 -10.01 -5.55 -11.91
N ASN A 49 -10.35 -6.73 -11.38
CA ASN A 49 -9.57 -7.53 -10.42
C ASN A 49 -9.43 -6.87 -9.04
N GLN A 50 -10.25 -5.91 -8.73
CA GLN A 50 -10.35 -5.30 -7.41
C GLN A 50 -11.66 -5.67 -6.73
N VAL A 51 -11.63 -5.68 -5.41
CA VAL A 51 -12.75 -6.02 -4.54
C VAL A 51 -13.04 -4.86 -3.62
N VAL A 52 -14.29 -4.43 -3.55
CA VAL A 52 -14.75 -3.52 -2.50
C VAL A 52 -15.53 -4.32 -1.47
N ILE A 53 -15.17 -4.14 -0.21
CA ILE A 53 -15.88 -4.72 0.94
C ILE A 53 -16.60 -3.59 1.66
N ILE A 54 -17.90 -3.71 1.84
CA ILE A 54 -18.74 -2.68 2.45
C ILE A 54 -19.33 -3.24 3.76
N PRO A 55 -19.14 -2.55 4.90
CA PRO A 55 -19.71 -2.98 6.18
C PRO A 55 -21.23 -2.92 6.20
N PRO A 56 -21.88 -3.73 7.08
CA PRO A 56 -23.31 -3.64 7.33
C PRO A 56 -23.76 -2.21 7.67
N LYS A 57 -24.98 -1.85 7.31
CA LYS A 57 -25.64 -0.55 7.59
C LYS A 57 -24.90 0.67 7.01
N THR A 58 -24.01 0.45 6.06
CA THR A 58 -23.32 1.53 5.34
C THR A 58 -24.17 1.94 4.13
N GLN A 59 -24.73 3.14 4.16
CA GLN A 59 -25.43 3.70 2.98
C GLN A 59 -24.41 4.02 1.89
N HIS A 60 -24.66 3.53 0.69
CA HIS A 60 -23.74 3.73 -0.44
C HIS A 60 -24.44 3.72 -1.79
N THR A 61 -23.75 4.31 -2.78
CA THR A 61 -24.08 4.25 -4.21
C THR A 61 -22.91 3.61 -4.96
N ASN A 62 -23.18 3.08 -6.16
CA ASN A 62 -22.13 2.60 -7.06
C ASN A 62 -22.38 3.12 -8.47
N THR A 63 -21.47 3.92 -9.00
CA THR A 63 -21.64 4.61 -10.29
C THR A 63 -20.45 4.37 -11.21
N SER A 64 -20.68 4.36 -12.53
CA SER A 64 -19.67 4.23 -13.56
C SER A 64 -20.05 4.93 -14.85
N GLN A 65 -19.11 5.64 -15.46
CA GLN A 65 -19.32 6.23 -16.79
C GLN A 65 -19.27 5.18 -17.90
N ASN A 66 -18.41 4.18 -17.79
CA ASN A 66 -18.16 3.17 -18.81
C ASN A 66 -18.87 1.85 -18.55
N GLY A 67 -19.50 1.73 -17.39
CA GLY A 67 -20.13 0.53 -16.88
C GLY A 67 -19.15 -0.47 -16.29
N PHE A 68 -19.65 -1.29 -15.37
CA PHE A 68 -18.90 -2.35 -14.71
C PHE A 68 -19.68 -3.67 -14.75
N LYS A 69 -18.95 -4.78 -14.66
CA LYS A 69 -19.50 -6.12 -14.36
C LYS A 69 -18.85 -6.62 -13.09
N ASN A 70 -19.62 -7.27 -12.23
CA ASN A 70 -19.12 -7.78 -10.98
C ASN A 70 -19.68 -9.17 -10.62
N ILE A 71 -19.00 -9.83 -9.69
CA ILE A 71 -19.59 -10.83 -8.81
C ILE A 71 -19.82 -10.10 -7.49
N HIS A 72 -21.04 -10.12 -6.98
CA HIS A 72 -21.34 -9.57 -5.66
C HIS A 72 -21.84 -10.66 -4.73
N MET A 73 -21.49 -10.55 -3.47
CA MET A 73 -21.79 -11.52 -2.45
C MET A 73 -22.16 -10.79 -1.16
N THR A 74 -23.17 -11.29 -0.45
CA THR A 74 -23.50 -10.81 0.90
C THR A 74 -23.21 -11.89 1.94
N VAL A 75 -22.60 -11.47 3.05
CA VAL A 75 -22.15 -12.38 4.12
C VAL A 75 -22.69 -11.92 5.47
N ALA A 76 -23.37 -12.82 6.17
CA ALA A 76 -23.79 -12.64 7.55
C ALA A 76 -22.74 -13.20 8.53
N ASN A 77 -22.79 -12.70 9.77
CA ASN A 77 -22.00 -13.21 10.91
C ASN A 77 -20.48 -13.20 10.69
N TRP A 78 -19.98 -12.34 9.81
CA TRP A 78 -18.55 -12.09 9.64
C TRP A 78 -18.15 -10.88 10.51
N ASN A 79 -17.05 -11.00 11.25
CA ASN A 79 -16.56 -9.95 12.15
C ASN A 79 -15.07 -9.65 11.87
N PRO A 80 -14.75 -9.05 10.73
CA PRO A 80 -13.39 -8.61 10.44
C PRO A 80 -13.02 -7.33 11.20
N ALA A 81 -11.74 -6.98 11.18
CA ALA A 81 -11.25 -5.72 11.75
C ALA A 81 -11.66 -4.45 10.98
N PHE A 82 -12.24 -4.58 9.79
CA PHE A 82 -12.66 -3.44 8.96
C PHE A 82 -13.83 -2.70 9.59
N LYS A 83 -13.66 -1.40 9.83
CA LYS A 83 -14.74 -0.51 10.33
C LYS A 83 -15.41 0.31 9.23
N ASN A 84 -14.70 0.50 8.13
CA ASN A 84 -15.13 1.28 6.97
C ASN A 84 -15.06 0.40 5.71
N ALA A 85 -15.61 0.91 4.60
CA ALA A 85 -15.45 0.25 3.32
C ALA A 85 -13.97 0.23 2.91
N VAL A 86 -13.51 -0.91 2.36
CA VAL A 86 -12.11 -1.11 1.95
C VAL A 86 -12.03 -1.61 0.51
N LEU A 87 -10.95 -1.20 -0.17
CA LEU A 87 -10.60 -1.69 -1.50
C LEU A 87 -9.44 -2.69 -1.36
N ILE A 88 -9.56 -3.85 -1.97
CA ILE A 88 -8.55 -4.92 -1.97
C ILE A 88 -8.22 -5.31 -3.41
N ASN A 89 -6.96 -5.58 -3.70
CA ASN A 89 -6.54 -6.14 -4.98
C ASN A 89 -6.53 -7.66 -4.91
N ASP A 90 -7.02 -8.33 -5.96
CA ASP A 90 -6.73 -9.75 -6.16
C ASP A 90 -5.24 -9.91 -6.50
N ASN A 91 -4.70 -11.10 -6.32
CA ASN A 91 -3.32 -11.38 -6.69
C ASN A 91 -3.16 -11.48 -8.23
N GLU A 92 -1.92 -11.50 -8.71
CA GLU A 92 -1.59 -11.53 -10.15
C GLU A 92 -2.21 -12.75 -10.88
N LYS A 93 -2.45 -13.85 -10.15
CA LYS A 93 -3.07 -15.08 -10.68
C LYS A 93 -4.59 -15.04 -10.67
N CYS A 94 -5.20 -14.01 -10.07
CA CYS A 94 -6.64 -13.89 -9.89
C CYS A 94 -7.25 -15.09 -9.14
N ASP A 95 -6.58 -15.53 -8.07
CA ASP A 95 -7.00 -16.71 -7.30
C ASP A 95 -8.36 -16.47 -6.61
N LEU A 96 -8.60 -15.27 -6.07
CA LEU A 96 -9.88 -14.93 -5.45
C LEU A 96 -11.03 -14.98 -6.48
N PHE A 97 -10.81 -14.47 -7.70
CA PHE A 97 -11.77 -14.60 -8.79
C PHE A 97 -12.12 -16.04 -9.09
N SER A 98 -11.10 -16.92 -9.13
CA SER A 98 -11.28 -18.35 -9.39
C SER A 98 -12.13 -19.02 -8.32
N VAL A 99 -11.86 -18.72 -7.05
CA VAL A 99 -12.61 -19.26 -5.90
C VAL A 99 -14.05 -18.74 -5.89
N LEU A 100 -14.26 -17.42 -6.15
CA LEU A 100 -15.59 -16.82 -6.26
C LEU A 100 -16.44 -17.46 -7.39
N ASN A 101 -15.83 -17.74 -8.54
CA ASN A 101 -16.52 -18.43 -9.63
C ASN A 101 -16.89 -19.87 -9.29
N MET A 102 -16.03 -20.58 -8.57
CA MET A 102 -16.36 -21.92 -8.09
C MET A 102 -17.51 -21.88 -7.09
N CYS A 103 -17.45 -21.00 -6.11
CA CYS A 103 -18.50 -20.80 -5.12
C CYS A 103 -19.85 -20.47 -5.79
N LEU A 104 -19.85 -19.54 -6.75
CA LEU A 104 -21.05 -19.13 -7.51
C LEU A 104 -21.72 -20.31 -8.24
N ARG A 105 -20.93 -21.22 -8.80
CA ARG A 105 -21.47 -22.43 -9.46
C ARG A 105 -22.19 -23.34 -8.47
N TYR A 106 -21.56 -23.64 -7.32
CA TYR A 106 -22.15 -24.51 -6.31
C TYR A 106 -23.35 -23.87 -5.61
N PHE A 107 -23.33 -22.54 -5.42
CA PHE A 107 -24.45 -21.82 -4.79
C PHE A 107 -25.71 -21.85 -5.66
N ASN A 108 -25.58 -21.79 -6.99
CA ASN A 108 -26.71 -21.80 -7.93
C ASN A 108 -27.19 -23.20 -8.33
N THR A 109 -26.58 -24.27 -7.82
CA THR A 109 -27.06 -25.63 -8.02
C THR A 109 -27.94 -26.03 -6.83
N GLU A 110 -29.17 -26.48 -7.10
CA GLU A 110 -30.16 -26.87 -6.07
C GLU A 110 -29.85 -28.19 -5.34
N ASP A 111 -28.64 -28.69 -5.42
CA ASP A 111 -28.25 -29.98 -4.84
C ASP A 111 -28.00 -29.87 -3.34
N MET A 112 -28.79 -30.58 -2.52
CA MET A 112 -28.76 -30.54 -1.04
C MET A 112 -27.41 -30.97 -0.41
N GLY A 113 -26.48 -31.53 -1.17
CA GLY A 113 -25.13 -31.87 -0.71
C GLY A 113 -24.10 -30.76 -0.72
N HIS A 114 -24.44 -29.57 -1.20
CA HIS A 114 -23.47 -28.50 -1.41
C HIS A 114 -23.29 -27.54 -0.22
N SER A 115 -24.04 -27.68 0.86
CA SER A 115 -23.94 -26.77 2.03
C SER A 115 -22.55 -26.76 2.62
N ASP A 116 -21.90 -27.90 2.80
CA ASP A 116 -20.56 -28.01 3.37
C ASP A 116 -19.50 -27.46 2.41
N ILE A 117 -19.71 -27.63 1.11
CA ILE A 117 -18.85 -27.08 0.06
C ILE A 117 -18.94 -25.55 0.07
N ILE A 118 -20.17 -24.99 0.12
CA ILE A 118 -20.40 -23.55 0.19
C ILE A 118 -19.78 -22.97 1.47
N MET A 119 -19.89 -23.67 2.60
CA MET A 119 -19.30 -23.25 3.86
C MET A 119 -17.76 -23.20 3.76
N SER A 120 -17.14 -24.23 3.15
CA SER A 120 -15.69 -24.26 2.91
C SER A 120 -15.24 -23.14 1.96
N PHE A 121 -15.99 -22.83 0.90
CA PHE A 121 -15.73 -21.69 0.04
C PHE A 121 -15.88 -20.36 0.80
N THR A 122 -16.87 -20.24 1.68
CA THR A 122 -17.05 -19.04 2.51
C THR A 122 -15.81 -18.77 3.35
N GLU A 123 -15.35 -19.78 4.07
CA GLU A 123 -14.15 -19.66 4.91
C GLU A 123 -12.90 -19.32 4.08
N LEU A 124 -12.71 -19.96 2.93
CA LEU A 124 -11.59 -19.70 2.03
C LEU A 124 -11.62 -18.27 1.48
N ILE A 125 -12.76 -17.82 0.95
CA ILE A 125 -12.93 -16.47 0.40
C ILE A 125 -12.63 -15.42 1.48
N LEU A 126 -13.21 -15.56 2.67
CA LEU A 126 -13.02 -14.60 3.75
C LEU A 126 -11.58 -14.59 4.26
N SER A 127 -10.92 -15.75 4.34
CA SER A 127 -9.49 -15.85 4.69
C SER A 127 -8.60 -15.18 3.65
N MET A 128 -8.90 -15.34 2.35
CA MET A 128 -8.17 -14.66 1.27
C MET A 128 -8.36 -13.14 1.34
N LEU A 129 -9.59 -12.66 1.59
CA LEU A 129 -9.88 -11.24 1.73
C LEU A 129 -9.13 -10.63 2.91
N MET A 130 -9.03 -11.32 4.04
CA MET A 130 -8.24 -10.87 5.18
C MET A 130 -6.75 -10.81 4.83
N ALA A 131 -6.19 -11.87 4.25
CA ALA A 131 -4.78 -11.93 3.87
C ALA A 131 -4.39 -10.85 2.85
N PHE A 132 -5.26 -10.57 1.88
CA PHE A 132 -5.05 -9.52 0.88
C PHE A 132 -5.26 -8.12 1.47
N GLY A 133 -6.20 -7.97 2.42
CA GLY A 133 -6.43 -6.72 3.15
C GLY A 133 -5.27 -6.36 4.08
N ASP A 134 -4.69 -7.32 4.77
CA ASP A 134 -3.49 -7.13 5.61
C ASP A 134 -2.30 -6.67 4.77
N SER A 135 -2.16 -7.20 3.54
CA SER A 135 -1.14 -6.75 2.60
C SER A 135 -1.30 -5.27 2.21
N LEU A 136 -2.52 -4.77 2.07
CA LEU A 136 -2.78 -3.36 1.77
C LEU A 136 -2.52 -2.44 2.97
N GLN A 137 -2.91 -2.85 4.19
CA GLN A 137 -2.58 -2.10 5.39
C GLN A 137 -1.07 -2.03 5.60
N ALA A 138 -0.37 -3.14 5.35
CA ALA A 138 1.09 -3.15 5.37
C ALA A 138 1.69 -2.16 4.37
N SER A 139 1.20 -2.13 3.13
CA SER A 139 1.66 -1.18 2.11
C SER A 139 1.42 0.28 2.52
N HIS A 140 0.25 0.61 3.07
CA HIS A 140 -0.02 1.94 3.63
C HIS A 140 0.95 2.31 4.76
N HIS A 141 1.26 1.36 5.66
CA HIS A 141 2.23 1.60 6.73
C HIS A 141 3.65 1.80 6.17
N ILE A 142 4.06 1.04 5.16
CA ILE A 142 5.38 1.19 4.53
C ILE A 142 5.51 2.55 3.82
N GLU A 143 4.49 3.00 3.11
CA GLU A 143 4.47 4.35 2.51
C GLU A 143 4.50 5.44 3.59
N ALA A 144 3.73 5.31 4.67
CA ALA A 144 3.76 6.25 5.79
C ALA A 144 5.15 6.32 6.42
N ILE A 145 5.80 5.19 6.67
CA ILE A 145 7.17 5.13 7.20
C ILE A 145 8.17 5.80 6.23
N ALA A 146 8.05 5.53 4.93
CA ALA A 146 8.91 6.15 3.93
C ALA A 146 8.74 7.68 3.90
N ASN A 147 7.52 8.19 4.00
CA ASN A 147 7.23 9.62 4.07
C ASN A 147 7.78 10.26 5.35
N ILE A 148 7.62 9.62 6.52
CA ILE A 148 8.21 10.11 7.78
C ILE A 148 9.73 10.22 7.65
N ILE A 149 10.40 9.24 7.01
CA ILE A 149 11.83 9.29 6.74
C ILE A 149 12.17 10.47 5.82
N LEU A 150 11.42 10.69 4.75
CA LEU A 150 11.65 11.79 3.79
C LEU A 150 11.43 13.18 4.41
N GLU A 151 10.53 13.30 5.37
CA GLU A 151 10.26 14.56 6.07
C GLU A 151 11.29 14.87 7.15
N ASN A 152 11.91 13.86 7.76
CA ASN A 152 12.76 14.03 8.93
C ASN A 152 14.23 13.58 8.75
N PHE A 153 14.65 13.17 7.55
CA PHE A 153 15.98 12.61 7.31
C PHE A 153 17.13 13.55 7.73
N SER A 154 16.93 14.87 7.68
CA SER A 154 17.93 15.88 8.00
C SER A 154 18.08 16.16 9.50
N ASP A 155 17.16 15.67 10.33
CA ASP A 155 17.29 15.77 11.79
C ASP A 155 18.33 14.75 12.31
N PRO A 156 19.41 15.21 12.99
CA PRO A 156 20.39 14.33 13.59
C PRO A 156 19.85 13.46 14.72
N GLN A 157 18.73 13.85 15.35
CA GLN A 157 18.07 13.10 16.42
C GLN A 157 17.03 12.10 15.91
N PHE A 158 16.77 12.08 14.59
CA PHE A 158 15.78 11.18 14.00
C PHE A 158 16.18 9.72 14.17
N ASP A 159 15.35 8.98 14.93
CA ASP A 159 15.52 7.55 15.18
C ASP A 159 14.39 6.74 14.52
N LEU A 160 14.77 5.71 13.78
CA LEU A 160 13.82 4.77 13.17
C LEU A 160 13.06 3.95 14.24
N GLU A 161 13.62 3.76 15.42
CA GLU A 161 12.95 3.07 16.52
C GLU A 161 11.68 3.82 16.97
N ASP A 162 11.77 5.15 17.05
CA ASP A 162 10.61 6.00 17.39
C ASP A 162 9.55 5.98 16.28
N VAL A 163 9.97 5.83 15.03
CA VAL A 163 9.04 5.65 13.91
C VAL A 163 8.31 4.32 14.01
N TYR A 164 9.04 3.22 14.26
CA TYR A 164 8.43 1.89 14.36
C TYR A 164 7.44 1.80 15.53
N ALA A 165 7.70 2.50 16.64
CA ALA A 165 6.83 2.53 17.81
C ALA A 165 5.46 3.16 17.56
N GLN A 166 5.30 3.94 16.46
CA GLN A 166 4.02 4.56 16.07
C GLN A 166 3.06 3.57 15.38
N PHE A 167 3.56 2.41 14.99
CA PHE A 167 2.79 1.39 14.27
C PHE A 167 2.60 0.16 15.15
N ASP A 168 1.39 -0.39 15.17
CA ASP A 168 1.07 -1.64 15.89
C ASP A 168 1.55 -2.87 15.10
N LEU A 169 2.86 -2.87 14.79
CA LEU A 169 3.53 -3.90 14.00
C LEU A 169 4.91 -4.21 14.60
N SER A 170 5.35 -5.47 14.51
CA SER A 170 6.72 -5.79 14.93
C SER A 170 7.76 -5.20 13.98
N LYS A 171 8.90 -4.77 14.53
CA LYS A 171 10.04 -4.21 13.76
C LYS A 171 10.49 -5.13 12.63
N ASP A 172 10.54 -6.44 12.90
CA ASP A 172 10.96 -7.43 11.90
C ASP A 172 9.93 -7.56 10.76
N TYR A 173 8.65 -7.41 11.08
CA TYR A 173 7.60 -7.36 10.06
C TYR A 173 7.73 -6.11 9.19
N ILE A 174 7.87 -4.92 9.79
CA ILE A 174 8.09 -3.65 9.08
C ILE A 174 9.31 -3.76 8.16
N ARG A 175 10.45 -4.24 8.67
CA ARG A 175 11.69 -4.38 7.88
C ARG A 175 11.52 -5.30 6.69
N ARG A 176 10.88 -6.46 6.86
CA ARG A 176 10.62 -7.40 5.75
C ARG A 176 9.70 -6.81 4.70
N GLN A 177 8.59 -6.17 5.11
CA GLN A 177 7.66 -5.55 4.17
C GLN A 177 8.30 -4.35 3.45
N PHE A 178 9.06 -3.52 4.15
CA PHE A 178 9.77 -2.39 3.54
C PHE A 178 10.77 -2.87 2.47
N ILE A 179 11.53 -3.94 2.75
CA ILE A 179 12.44 -4.54 1.75
C ILE A 179 11.65 -5.10 0.58
N LYS A 180 10.53 -5.77 0.83
CA LYS A 180 9.67 -6.33 -0.22
C LYS A 180 9.14 -5.24 -1.17
N GLU A 181 8.76 -4.08 -0.65
CA GLU A 181 8.12 -3.00 -1.41
C GLU A 181 9.10 -1.97 -1.96
N LYS A 182 10.15 -1.63 -1.22
CA LYS A 182 11.14 -0.60 -1.59
C LYS A 182 12.47 -1.18 -2.09
N GLY A 183 12.65 -2.50 -2.02
CA GLY A 183 13.89 -3.19 -2.43
C GLY A 183 15.06 -3.06 -1.45
N ILE A 184 14.96 -2.21 -0.43
CA ILE A 184 16.03 -1.91 0.54
C ILE A 184 15.45 -1.78 1.95
N SER A 185 16.30 -1.90 2.99
CA SER A 185 15.84 -1.71 4.37
C SER A 185 15.53 -0.24 4.69
N PRO A 186 14.69 0.05 5.74
CA PRO A 186 14.42 1.43 6.16
C PRO A 186 15.69 2.23 6.49
N LEU A 187 16.66 1.61 7.17
CA LEU A 187 17.95 2.23 7.48
C LEU A 187 18.75 2.56 6.21
N GLN A 188 18.72 1.68 5.23
CA GLN A 188 19.38 1.92 3.95
C GLN A 188 18.65 3.00 3.14
N PHE A 189 17.33 3.06 3.21
CA PHE A 189 16.52 4.10 2.61
C PHE A 189 16.86 5.48 3.21
N LEU A 190 16.90 5.60 4.55
CA LEU A 190 17.34 6.80 5.25
C LEU A 190 18.75 7.23 4.83
N SER A 191 19.70 6.27 4.83
CA SER A 191 21.09 6.55 4.44
C SER A 191 21.21 7.04 3.01
N ASN A 192 20.50 6.41 2.08
CA ASN A 192 20.46 6.81 0.67
C ASN A 192 19.86 8.22 0.50
N THR A 193 18.79 8.54 1.24
CA THR A 193 18.14 9.86 1.21
C THR A 193 19.12 10.93 1.70
N ARG A 194 19.78 10.72 2.83
CA ARG A 194 20.80 11.64 3.40
C ARG A 194 21.96 11.86 2.43
N VAL A 195 22.48 10.79 1.82
CA VAL A 195 23.59 10.89 0.86
C VAL A 195 23.13 11.58 -0.44
N SER A 196 21.95 11.29 -0.96
CA SER A 196 21.41 11.97 -2.14
C SER A 196 21.24 13.47 -1.91
N PHE A 197 20.84 13.87 -0.72
CA PHE A 197 20.75 15.27 -0.35
C PHE A 197 22.16 15.91 -0.23
N ALA A 198 23.12 15.20 0.39
CA ALA A 198 24.51 15.64 0.46
C ALA A 198 25.14 15.84 -0.93
N GLN A 199 24.85 14.95 -1.88
CA GLN A 199 25.30 15.12 -3.28
C GLN A 199 24.78 16.41 -3.89
N LYS A 200 23.49 16.74 -3.68
CA LYS A 200 22.89 17.99 -4.17
C LYS A 200 23.58 19.21 -3.55
N LEU A 201 23.85 19.18 -2.24
CA LEU A 201 24.56 20.26 -1.55
C LEU A 201 26.00 20.42 -2.09
N LEU A 202 26.74 19.33 -2.24
CA LEU A 202 28.10 19.32 -2.77
C LEU A 202 28.21 19.82 -4.22
N LEU A 203 27.12 19.72 -5.00
CA LEU A 203 27.03 20.22 -6.38
C LEU A 203 26.56 21.67 -6.48
N SER A 204 25.93 22.22 -5.45
CA SER A 204 25.39 23.58 -5.45
C SER A 204 26.49 24.61 -5.38
N LYS A 205 26.47 25.63 -6.27
CA LYS A 205 27.42 26.74 -6.27
C LYS A 205 27.33 27.58 -4.99
N ASP A 206 26.14 27.63 -4.38
CA ASP A 206 25.86 28.42 -3.19
C ASP A 206 26.50 27.83 -1.92
N VAL A 207 26.89 26.56 -1.97
CA VAL A 207 27.44 25.78 -0.85
C VAL A 207 28.96 25.62 -0.92
N ASN A 208 29.64 26.22 -1.91
CA ASN A 208 31.10 26.09 -2.09
C ASN A 208 31.96 26.54 -0.90
N ASN A 209 31.36 27.24 0.09
CA ASN A 209 32.03 27.66 1.33
C ASN A 209 31.79 26.74 2.52
N TYR A 210 30.86 25.75 2.43
CA TYR A 210 30.63 24.84 3.54
C TYR A 210 31.71 23.75 3.62
N LYS A 211 32.13 23.49 4.83
CA LYS A 211 33.04 22.38 5.11
C LYS A 211 32.27 21.05 5.11
N ILE A 212 32.98 19.95 4.88
CA ILE A 212 32.35 18.62 4.80
C ILE A 212 31.58 18.25 6.09
N TYR A 213 32.03 18.74 7.27
CA TYR A 213 31.33 18.48 8.51
C TYR A 213 29.98 19.22 8.60
N GLU A 214 29.90 20.46 8.07
CA GLU A 214 28.66 21.25 8.03
C GLU A 214 27.63 20.58 7.10
N ILE A 215 28.10 20.09 5.95
CA ILE A 215 27.25 19.32 5.03
C ILE A 215 26.75 18.03 5.70
N ALA A 216 27.60 17.35 6.46
CA ALA A 216 27.21 16.16 7.20
C ALA A 216 26.08 16.47 8.20
N GLU A 217 26.21 17.55 8.98
CA GLU A 217 25.18 18.00 9.93
C GLU A 217 23.86 18.38 9.22
N MET A 218 23.93 19.14 8.13
CA MET A 218 22.74 19.48 7.32
C MET A 218 22.01 18.26 6.75
N CYS A 219 22.71 17.14 6.61
CA CYS A 219 22.17 15.87 6.14
C CYS A 219 21.76 14.91 7.29
N GLY A 220 21.77 15.39 8.55
CA GLY A 220 21.35 14.58 9.70
C GLY A 220 22.42 13.62 10.22
N PHE A 221 23.70 13.80 9.89
CA PHE A 221 24.79 13.01 10.47
C PHE A 221 25.45 13.75 11.64
N THR A 222 25.56 13.09 12.78
CA THR A 222 26.23 13.62 13.98
C THR A 222 27.75 13.45 13.93
N ASP A 223 28.27 12.55 13.08
CA ASP A 223 29.68 12.21 12.94
C ASP A 223 30.14 12.31 11.48
N GLN A 224 31.08 13.22 11.21
CA GLN A 224 31.64 13.43 9.88
C GLN A 224 32.39 12.20 9.34
N LEU A 225 33.07 11.43 10.19
CA LEU A 225 33.78 10.24 9.73
C LEU A 225 32.81 9.13 9.33
N TYR A 226 31.74 8.98 10.10
CA TYR A 226 30.67 8.06 9.75
C TYR A 226 29.98 8.48 8.47
N PHE A 227 29.63 9.77 8.32
CA PHE A 227 29.11 10.33 7.07
C PHE A 227 30.01 9.99 5.88
N SER A 228 31.30 10.26 5.96
CA SER A 228 32.24 10.01 4.86
C SER A 228 32.32 8.54 4.47
N ARG A 229 32.23 7.63 5.45
CA ARG A 229 32.18 6.17 5.20
C ARG A 229 30.88 5.74 4.52
N VAL A 230 29.74 6.25 4.99
CA VAL A 230 28.42 5.96 4.38
C VAL A 230 28.35 6.53 2.97
N PHE A 231 28.77 7.78 2.78
CA PHE A 231 28.81 8.44 1.48
C PHE A 231 29.66 7.63 0.48
N LYS A 232 30.89 7.25 0.86
CA LYS A 232 31.78 6.44 0.00
C LYS A 232 31.19 5.05 -0.30
N LYS A 233 30.51 4.43 0.67
CA LYS A 233 29.86 3.14 0.49
C LYS A 233 28.74 3.20 -0.57
N ILE A 234 27.99 4.31 -0.60
CA ILE A 234 26.84 4.47 -1.50
C ILE A 234 27.25 5.00 -2.87
N THR A 235 28.20 5.95 -2.92
CA THR A 235 28.58 6.65 -4.17
C THR A 235 29.83 6.08 -4.83
N GLY A 236 30.61 5.28 -4.11
CA GLY A 236 31.89 4.74 -4.55
C GLY A 236 33.10 5.64 -4.29
N VAL A 237 32.91 6.93 -3.99
CA VAL A 237 33.97 7.93 -3.75
C VAL A 237 33.70 8.70 -2.46
N SER A 238 34.75 9.29 -1.85
CA SER A 238 34.56 10.15 -0.68
C SER A 238 33.88 11.47 -1.04
N PRO A 239 33.26 12.18 -0.06
CA PRO A 239 32.67 13.50 -0.31
C PRO A 239 33.66 14.50 -0.93
N LYS A 240 34.93 14.46 -0.52
CA LYS A 240 36.00 15.30 -1.05
C LYS A 240 36.31 14.95 -2.52
N GLU A 241 36.56 13.66 -2.81
CA GLU A 241 36.78 13.18 -4.17
C GLU A 241 35.60 13.46 -5.10
N PHE A 242 34.36 13.42 -4.56
CA PHE A 242 33.15 13.74 -5.28
C PHE A 242 33.14 15.18 -5.77
N THR A 243 33.53 16.16 -4.95
CA THR A 243 33.63 17.58 -5.35
C THR A 243 34.80 17.89 -6.31
N GLU A 244 35.86 17.10 -6.27
CA GLU A 244 37.06 17.27 -7.12
C GLU A 244 36.94 16.56 -8.48
N SER A 245 35.89 15.76 -8.72
CA SER A 245 35.75 14.93 -9.91
C SER A 245 35.55 15.77 -11.18
N PRO A 246 36.30 15.48 -12.27
CA PRO A 246 36.22 16.23 -13.54
C PRO A 246 34.83 16.23 -14.20
N LYS A 247 34.01 15.19 -13.98
CA LYS A 247 32.64 15.08 -14.50
C LYS A 247 31.70 16.14 -13.91
N ILE A 248 32.02 16.72 -12.75
CA ILE A 248 31.22 17.72 -12.07
C ILE A 248 31.59 19.12 -12.51
N LYS A 249 32.87 19.37 -12.86
CA LYS A 249 33.33 20.67 -13.36
C LYS A 249 32.66 21.07 -14.67
N ASN A 250 32.29 20.10 -15.53
CA ASN A 250 31.63 20.36 -16.80
C ASN A 250 30.11 20.64 -16.68
N TYR A 251 29.46 20.21 -15.58
CA TYR A 251 28.05 20.52 -15.32
C TYR A 251 27.82 21.95 -14.85
N ASN A 252 28.89 22.60 -14.34
CA ASN A 252 28.87 23.96 -13.81
C ASN A 252 29.40 25.03 -14.77
N SER A 253 29.89 24.65 -15.96
CA SER A 253 30.39 25.58 -16.97
C SER A 253 29.38 25.94 -18.06
N ASP A 254 28.22 25.25 -18.12
CA ASP A 254 27.23 25.44 -19.20
C ASP A 254 25.88 26.00 -18.69
N ASN A 255 25.85 26.61 -17.47
CA ASN A 255 24.68 27.36 -16.96
C ASN A 255 25.07 28.68 -16.32
#